data_c466bfa32a3bfc145aceb24d71de1129
#
_entry.id   c466bfa32a3bfc145aceb24d71de1129
#
_cell.length_a   1.000
_cell.length_b   1.000
_cell.length_c   1.000
_cell.angle_alpha   90.00
_cell.angle_beta   90.00
_cell.angle_gamma   90.00
#
_symmetry.space_group_name_H-M   'P 1'
#
loop_
_entity.id
_entity.type
_entity.pdbx_description
1 polymer ?
#
loop_
_entity_poly.entity_id
_entity_poly.type
_entity_poly.pdbx_seq_one_letter_code
_entity_poly.pdbx_strand_id
1 'polypeptide(L)'
;MATDWSRTDLIDENEQIVKTATKREKEKLEESSGITVEEWDEQRVKMSRVSVDAKGAEQIQKKEGLYITMSMPTLSVSDTEGLMQLEKILAKQLKEMHAPLKLTKDQPILIIGLGNKTITPDAVGPFAIDSMQQKYGDDMEL
;
A
#
# COMPACT_ATOMS: atom_id res chain seq x y z
N MET A 1 28.37 0.21 -1.26
CA MET A 1 27.20 0.88 -1.88
C MET A 1 26.11 0.99 -0.84
N ALA A 2 25.86 2.18 -0.34
CA ALA A 2 24.72 2.40 0.54
C ALA A 2 23.47 2.30 -0.32
N THR A 3 22.62 1.33 -0.04
CA THR A 3 21.27 1.25 -0.60
C THR A 3 20.48 2.42 -0.03
N ASP A 4 20.22 3.38 -0.90
CA ASP A 4 19.43 4.56 -0.58
C ASP A 4 17.97 4.12 -0.30
N TRP A 5 17.63 4.02 0.98
CA TRP A 5 16.28 3.72 1.48
C TRP A 5 15.36 4.95 1.42
N SER A 6 15.87 6.12 0.98
CA SER A 6 15.14 7.38 0.91
C SER A 6 14.05 7.42 -0.17
N ARG A 7 13.93 6.39 -1.01
CA ARG A 7 12.97 6.36 -2.13
C ARG A 7 11.50 6.21 -1.74
N THR A 8 11.20 5.83 -0.52
CA THR A 8 9.82 5.85 0.01
C THR A 8 9.37 7.28 0.30
N ASP A 9 10.31 8.15 0.68
CA ASP A 9 10.03 9.53 1.06
C ASP A 9 9.54 10.39 -0.13
N LEU A 10 9.90 10.02 -1.38
CA LEU A 10 9.47 10.75 -2.58
C LEU A 10 7.96 10.72 -2.83
N ILE A 11 7.27 9.68 -2.35
CA ILE A 11 5.81 9.65 -2.41
C ILE A 11 5.25 10.61 -1.35
N ASP A 12 5.80 10.61 -0.14
CA ASP A 12 5.41 11.49 0.95
C ASP A 12 5.70 12.97 0.63
N GLU A 13 6.81 13.29 -0.04
CA GLU A 13 7.11 14.65 -0.49
C GLU A 13 6.11 15.15 -1.54
N ASN A 14 5.73 14.31 -2.51
CA ASN A 14 4.69 14.64 -3.48
C ASN A 14 3.30 14.74 -2.82
N GLU A 15 2.99 13.91 -1.83
CA GLU A 15 1.79 14.03 -1.01
C GLU A 15 1.75 15.40 -0.30
N GLN A 16 2.87 15.86 0.26
CA GLN A 16 2.94 17.16 0.93
C GLN A 16 2.72 18.34 -0.04
N ILE A 17 3.24 18.27 -1.25
CA ILE A 17 3.01 19.29 -2.29
C ILE A 17 1.52 19.34 -2.67
N VAL A 18 0.90 18.17 -2.86
CA VAL A 18 -0.52 18.08 -3.18
C VAL A 18 -1.40 18.53 -2.00
N LYS A 19 -1.00 18.28 -0.75
CA LYS A 19 -1.73 18.71 0.46
C LYS A 19 -1.79 20.23 0.63
N THR A 20 -0.79 20.98 0.17
CA THR A 20 -0.72 22.44 0.33
C THR A 20 -1.39 23.21 -0.80
N ALA A 21 -1.76 22.58 -1.89
CA ALA A 21 -2.41 23.19 -3.04
C ALA A 21 -3.93 23.36 -2.83
N THR A 22 -4.52 24.41 -3.41
CA THR A 22 -5.98 24.56 -3.49
C THR A 22 -6.60 23.44 -4.33
N LYS A 23 -7.91 23.14 -4.15
CA LYS A 23 -8.59 22.05 -4.84
C LYS A 23 -8.42 22.09 -6.38
N ARG A 24 -8.47 23.30 -6.99
CA ARG A 24 -8.27 23.48 -8.43
C ARG A 24 -6.83 23.32 -8.88
N GLU A 25 -5.88 23.69 -8.03
CA GLU A 25 -4.45 23.48 -8.27
C GLU A 25 -4.09 21.99 -8.12
N LYS A 26 -4.73 21.30 -7.16
CA LYS A 26 -4.62 19.83 -7.03
C LYS A 26 -5.08 19.10 -8.27
N GLU A 27 -6.28 19.38 -8.76
CA GLU A 27 -6.84 18.77 -9.98
C GLU A 27 -5.92 19.00 -11.20
N LYS A 28 -5.39 20.20 -11.38
CA LYS A 28 -4.44 20.52 -12.46
C LYS A 28 -3.08 19.86 -12.30
N LEU A 29 -2.57 19.77 -11.07
CA LEU A 29 -1.32 19.06 -10.74
C LEU A 29 -1.47 17.57 -10.98
N GLU A 30 -2.58 16.96 -10.57
CA GLU A 30 -2.91 15.56 -10.80
C GLU A 30 -2.96 15.23 -12.30
N GLU A 31 -3.73 16.01 -13.09
CA GLU A 31 -3.79 15.84 -14.54
C GLU A 31 -2.43 16.04 -15.23
N SER A 32 -1.59 16.93 -14.72
CA SER A 32 -0.28 17.23 -15.30
C SER A 32 0.81 16.27 -14.88
N SER A 33 0.71 15.70 -13.66
CA SER A 33 1.76 14.85 -13.07
C SER A 33 1.57 13.35 -13.35
N GLY A 34 0.36 12.90 -13.68
CA GLY A 34 0.04 11.46 -13.77
C GLY A 34 0.01 10.78 -12.40
N ILE A 35 -0.18 11.55 -11.33
CA ILE A 35 -0.25 11.07 -9.95
C ILE A 35 -1.52 11.58 -9.32
N THR A 36 -2.36 10.69 -8.83
CA THR A 36 -3.58 11.02 -8.07
C THR A 36 -3.44 10.57 -6.63
N VAL A 37 -3.74 11.45 -5.68
CA VAL A 37 -3.66 11.16 -4.24
C VAL A 37 -5.02 11.33 -3.60
N GLU A 38 -5.48 10.30 -2.90
CA GLU A 38 -6.70 10.29 -2.11
C GLU A 38 -6.37 9.96 -0.66
N GLU A 39 -6.92 10.72 0.27
CA GLU A 39 -6.75 10.49 1.71
C GLU A 39 -8.11 10.48 2.39
N TRP A 40 -8.31 9.53 3.29
CA TRP A 40 -9.51 9.44 4.12
C TRP A 40 -9.23 8.72 5.44
N ASP A 41 -10.11 8.89 6.40
CA ASP A 41 -10.10 8.11 7.63
C ASP A 41 -11.19 7.02 7.54
N GLU A 42 -10.83 5.78 7.82
CA GLU A 42 -11.75 4.66 7.94
C GLU A 42 -11.66 4.09 9.36
N GLN A 43 -12.63 4.44 10.21
CA GLN A 43 -12.62 4.18 11.64
C GLN A 43 -11.37 4.81 12.30
N ARG A 44 -10.45 4.00 12.86
CA ARG A 44 -9.21 4.44 13.49
C ARG A 44 -8.00 4.38 12.55
N VAL A 45 -8.22 3.99 11.30
CA VAL A 45 -7.17 3.82 10.29
C VAL A 45 -7.12 5.02 9.36
N LYS A 46 -5.97 5.64 9.26
CA LYS A 46 -5.68 6.65 8.25
C LYS A 46 -5.27 5.95 6.97
N MET A 47 -5.94 6.30 5.88
CA MET A 47 -5.75 5.72 4.57
C MET A 47 -5.16 6.77 3.63
N SER A 48 -4.19 6.37 2.84
CA SER A 48 -3.70 7.13 1.69
C SER A 48 -3.64 6.19 0.48
N ARG A 49 -4.18 6.63 -0.65
CA ARG A 49 -4.17 5.92 -1.92
C ARG A 49 -3.50 6.79 -2.96
N VAL A 50 -2.44 6.30 -3.56
CA VAL A 50 -1.70 6.97 -4.63
C VAL A 50 -1.79 6.12 -5.89
N SER A 51 -2.40 6.68 -6.94
CA SER A 51 -2.41 6.08 -8.28
C SER A 51 -1.33 6.75 -9.13
N VAL A 52 -0.47 5.95 -9.73
CA VAL A 52 0.63 6.39 -10.57
C VAL A 52 0.44 5.80 -11.97
N ASP A 53 0.26 6.65 -12.98
CA ASP A 53 0.22 6.26 -14.39
C ASP A 53 1.63 6.26 -15.02
N ALA A 54 1.73 5.96 -16.32
CA ALA A 54 3.00 5.91 -17.04
C ALA A 54 3.80 7.21 -16.94
N LYS A 55 3.13 8.37 -16.99
CA LYS A 55 3.76 9.69 -16.90
C LYS A 55 4.25 9.97 -15.48
N GLY A 56 3.46 9.65 -14.48
CA GLY A 56 3.83 9.78 -13.07
C GLY A 56 5.01 8.87 -12.73
N ALA A 57 5.02 7.65 -13.26
CA ALA A 57 6.09 6.69 -13.06
C ALA A 57 7.47 7.20 -13.54
N GLU A 58 7.50 7.87 -14.69
CA GLU A 58 8.73 8.51 -15.19
C GLU A 58 9.20 9.65 -14.28
N GLN A 59 8.29 10.47 -13.78
CA GLN A 59 8.62 11.62 -12.95
C GLN A 59 9.20 11.24 -11.59
N ILE A 60 8.60 10.25 -10.91
CA ILE A 60 9.00 9.86 -9.56
C ILE A 60 9.91 8.62 -9.52
N GLN A 61 10.29 8.09 -10.68
CA GLN A 61 11.12 6.88 -10.81
C GLN A 61 10.54 5.66 -10.04
N LYS A 62 9.23 5.54 -10.00
CA LYS A 62 8.48 4.41 -9.45
C LYS A 62 7.76 3.69 -10.58
N LYS A 63 7.27 2.48 -10.32
CA LYS A 63 6.46 1.75 -11.29
C LYS A 63 5.03 2.31 -11.32
N GLU A 64 4.38 2.19 -12.47
CA GLU A 64 2.94 2.36 -12.56
C GLU A 64 2.23 1.44 -11.60
N GLY A 65 1.13 1.90 -11.03
CA GLY A 65 0.33 1.09 -10.14
C GLY A 65 -0.41 1.87 -9.07
N LEU A 66 -1.00 1.10 -8.18
CA LEU A 66 -1.75 1.59 -7.04
C LEU A 66 -0.96 1.31 -5.76
N TYR A 67 -0.72 2.36 -4.99
CA TYR A 67 -0.03 2.32 -3.71
C TYR A 67 -1.03 2.67 -2.62
N ILE A 68 -1.17 1.81 -1.63
CA ILE A 68 -2.06 2.04 -0.49
C ILE A 68 -1.25 2.01 0.80
N THR A 69 -1.34 3.09 1.57
CA THR A 69 -0.78 3.19 2.91
C THR A 69 -1.91 3.15 3.93
N MET A 70 -1.76 2.30 4.93
CA MET A 70 -2.66 2.18 6.06
C MET A 70 -1.90 2.46 7.34
N SER A 71 -2.36 3.42 8.15
CA SER A 71 -1.72 3.80 9.40
C SER A 71 -2.72 3.83 10.54
N MET A 72 -2.40 3.14 11.63
CA MET A 72 -3.19 3.12 12.86
C MET A 72 -2.30 3.45 14.07
N PRO A 73 -1.98 4.73 14.28
CA PRO A 73 -1.00 5.14 15.31
C PRO A 73 -1.38 4.75 16.74
N THR A 74 -2.66 4.54 16.98
CA THR A 74 -3.21 4.17 18.31
C THR A 74 -3.26 2.66 18.54
N LEU A 75 -2.80 1.84 17.59
CA LEU A 75 -2.81 0.38 17.73
C LEU A 75 -1.79 -0.06 18.77
N SER A 76 -2.21 -0.91 19.69
CA SER A 76 -1.34 -1.62 20.63
C SER A 76 -1.48 -3.14 20.46
N VAL A 77 -0.51 -3.89 20.94
CA VAL A 77 -0.50 -5.38 20.83
C VAL A 77 -1.71 -6.02 21.52
N SER A 78 -2.25 -5.37 22.55
CA SER A 78 -3.43 -5.83 23.30
C SER A 78 -4.76 -5.34 22.74
N ASP A 79 -4.74 -4.52 21.70
CA ASP A 79 -5.95 -3.94 21.08
C ASP A 79 -6.56 -4.89 20.05
N THR A 80 -7.22 -5.92 20.54
CA THR A 80 -7.87 -6.94 19.69
C THR A 80 -8.91 -6.33 18.75
N GLU A 81 -9.68 -5.34 19.20
CA GLU A 81 -10.67 -4.67 18.37
C GLU A 81 -9.99 -3.89 17.24
N GLY A 82 -8.94 -3.14 17.53
CA GLY A 82 -8.16 -2.41 16.53
C GLY A 82 -7.54 -3.34 15.49
N LEU A 83 -6.99 -4.48 15.92
CA LEU A 83 -6.47 -5.50 15.01
C LEU A 83 -7.55 -6.06 14.07
N MET A 84 -8.73 -6.38 14.60
CA MET A 84 -9.86 -6.85 13.77
C MET A 84 -10.36 -5.79 12.79
N GLN A 85 -10.36 -4.51 13.17
CA GLN A 85 -10.69 -3.40 12.28
C GLN A 85 -9.67 -3.31 11.14
N LEU A 86 -8.38 -3.32 11.47
CA LEU A 86 -7.30 -3.25 10.49
C LEU A 86 -7.35 -4.42 9.50
N GLU A 87 -7.58 -5.64 9.98
CA GLU A 87 -7.75 -6.85 9.16
C GLU A 87 -8.89 -6.69 8.14
N LYS A 88 -10.06 -6.25 8.59
CA LYS A 88 -11.23 -6.04 7.71
C LYS A 88 -10.98 -4.99 6.65
N ILE A 89 -10.34 -3.88 7.03
CA ILE A 89 -10.00 -2.79 6.11
C ILE A 89 -8.97 -3.27 5.09
N LEU A 90 -7.92 -3.98 5.53
CA LEU A 90 -6.93 -4.58 4.63
C LEU A 90 -7.58 -5.53 3.62
N ALA A 91 -8.42 -6.45 4.08
CA ALA A 91 -9.12 -7.39 3.21
C ALA A 91 -10.02 -6.69 2.19
N LYS A 92 -10.70 -5.61 2.59
CA LYS A 92 -11.49 -4.76 1.70
C LYS A 92 -10.62 -4.10 0.64
N GLN A 93 -9.50 -3.47 1.04
CA GLN A 93 -8.60 -2.81 0.11
C GLN A 93 -7.99 -3.80 -0.90
N LEU A 94 -7.58 -4.98 -0.46
CA LEU A 94 -7.09 -6.03 -1.36
C LEU A 94 -8.15 -6.43 -2.39
N LYS A 95 -9.41 -6.60 -2.00
CA LYS A 95 -10.51 -6.91 -2.92
C LYS A 95 -10.73 -5.78 -3.94
N GLU A 96 -10.72 -4.54 -3.50
CA GLU A 96 -10.88 -3.36 -4.37
C GLU A 96 -9.73 -3.25 -5.37
N MET A 97 -8.50 -3.53 -4.96
CA MET A 97 -7.32 -3.54 -5.84
C MET A 97 -7.40 -4.63 -6.92
N HIS A 98 -7.93 -5.79 -6.57
CA HIS A 98 -8.04 -6.93 -7.51
C HIS A 98 -9.23 -6.81 -8.47
N ALA A 99 -10.32 -6.17 -8.06
CA ALA A 99 -11.55 -6.12 -8.85
C ALA A 99 -11.37 -5.62 -10.30
N PRO A 100 -10.60 -4.55 -10.57
CA PRO A 100 -10.37 -4.07 -11.94
C PRO A 100 -9.56 -5.04 -12.81
N LEU A 101 -8.74 -5.90 -12.19
CA LEU A 101 -7.86 -6.83 -12.90
C LEU A 101 -8.62 -8.00 -13.53
N LYS A 102 -9.89 -8.23 -13.13
CA LYS A 102 -10.75 -9.33 -13.63
C LYS A 102 -10.02 -10.68 -13.65
N LEU A 103 -9.25 -10.96 -12.60
CA LEU A 103 -8.46 -12.18 -12.50
C LEU A 103 -9.33 -13.42 -12.59
N THR A 104 -8.88 -14.39 -13.37
CA THR A 104 -9.49 -15.73 -13.43
C THR A 104 -8.79 -16.66 -12.45
N LYS A 105 -9.42 -17.79 -12.11
CA LYS A 105 -8.85 -18.76 -11.16
C LYS A 105 -7.51 -19.35 -11.64
N ASP A 106 -7.27 -19.33 -12.94
CA ASP A 106 -6.06 -19.92 -13.56
C ASP A 106 -4.93 -18.91 -13.72
N GLN A 107 -5.12 -17.65 -13.31
CA GLN A 107 -4.08 -16.64 -13.37
C GLN A 107 -3.24 -16.67 -12.09
N PRO A 108 -1.91 -16.85 -12.19
CA PRO A 108 -1.04 -16.83 -11.04
C PRO A 108 -0.98 -15.41 -10.44
N ILE A 109 -1.03 -15.33 -9.11
CA ILE A 109 -0.85 -14.10 -8.34
C ILE A 109 0.43 -14.25 -7.53
N LEU A 110 1.38 -13.34 -7.73
CA LEU A 110 2.58 -13.28 -6.91
C LEU A 110 2.34 -12.37 -5.70
N ILE A 111 2.50 -12.93 -4.50
CA ILE A 111 2.41 -12.18 -3.24
C ILE A 111 3.81 -12.12 -2.63
N ILE A 112 4.30 -10.93 -2.35
CA ILE A 112 5.63 -10.70 -1.78
C ILE A 112 5.49 -9.99 -0.44
N GLY A 113 5.93 -10.62 0.64
CA GLY A 113 6.05 -10.02 1.96
C GLY A 113 7.46 -9.45 2.15
N LEU A 114 7.60 -8.13 2.08
CA LEU A 114 8.87 -7.45 2.27
C LEU A 114 9.13 -7.19 3.75
N GLY A 115 10.39 -7.31 4.15
CA GLY A 115 10.84 -7.00 5.49
C GLY A 115 11.99 -7.89 5.94
N ASN A 116 12.39 -7.74 7.21
CA ASN A 116 13.47 -8.52 7.82
C ASN A 116 12.96 -9.25 9.06
N LYS A 117 12.96 -10.59 9.01
CA LYS A 117 12.49 -11.45 10.13
C LYS A 117 13.26 -11.24 11.43
N THR A 118 14.49 -10.75 11.37
CA THR A 118 15.32 -10.52 12.56
C THR A 118 15.07 -9.19 13.25
N ILE A 119 14.31 -8.30 12.59
CA ILE A 119 13.96 -6.97 13.11
C ILE A 119 12.45 -6.93 13.33
N THR A 120 12.00 -6.98 14.57
CA THR A 120 10.59 -7.14 14.93
C THR A 120 9.63 -6.16 14.21
N PRO A 121 9.89 -4.85 14.15
CA PRO A 121 8.98 -3.93 13.44
C PRO A 121 8.89 -4.19 11.94
N ASP A 122 9.92 -4.79 11.35
CA ASP A 122 10.04 -5.04 9.91
C ASP A 122 9.69 -6.48 9.51
N ALA A 123 9.30 -7.31 10.47
CA ALA A 123 9.08 -8.74 10.25
C ALA A 123 7.66 -9.10 9.77
N VAL A 124 6.72 -8.16 9.76
CA VAL A 124 5.30 -8.41 9.49
C VAL A 124 5.07 -9.01 8.10
N GLY A 125 5.70 -8.46 7.07
CA GLY A 125 5.56 -8.97 5.70
C GLY A 125 5.97 -10.43 5.56
N PRO A 126 7.23 -10.80 5.91
CA PRO A 126 7.68 -12.19 5.86
C PRO A 126 6.84 -13.16 6.71
N PHE A 127 6.45 -12.77 7.93
CA PHE A 127 5.61 -13.63 8.78
C PHE A 127 4.19 -13.80 8.24
N ALA A 128 3.63 -12.79 7.57
CA ALA A 128 2.35 -12.91 6.91
C ALA A 128 2.40 -13.96 5.80
N ILE A 129 3.46 -13.97 4.99
CA ILE A 129 3.66 -14.98 3.94
C ILE A 129 3.82 -16.38 4.54
N ASP A 130 4.65 -16.55 5.59
CA ASP A 130 4.80 -17.84 6.27
C ASP A 130 3.44 -18.36 6.79
N SER A 131 2.63 -17.49 7.37
CA SER A 131 1.30 -17.86 7.90
C SER A 131 0.32 -18.23 6.79
N MET A 132 0.36 -17.53 5.67
CA MET A 132 -0.45 -17.85 4.49
C MET A 132 -0.05 -19.23 3.94
N GLN A 133 1.25 -19.49 3.81
CA GLN A 133 1.77 -20.75 3.32
C GLN A 133 1.38 -21.93 4.24
N GLN A 134 1.48 -21.78 5.56
CA GLN A 134 1.04 -22.80 6.50
C GLN A 134 -0.45 -23.12 6.38
N LYS A 135 -1.27 -22.13 6.08
CA LYS A 135 -2.73 -22.27 6.02
C LYS A 135 -3.23 -22.74 4.65
N TYR A 136 -2.59 -22.32 3.59
CA TYR A 136 -3.04 -22.49 2.21
C TYR A 136 -1.96 -23.11 1.29
N GLY A 137 -0.93 -23.72 1.87
CA GLY A 137 0.26 -24.17 1.15
C GLY A 137 0.01 -25.13 0.00
N ASP A 138 -1.06 -25.93 0.09
CA ASP A 138 -1.46 -26.84 -0.99
C ASP A 138 -2.00 -26.10 -2.22
N ASP A 139 -2.46 -24.87 -2.04
CA ASP A 139 -2.98 -23.99 -3.10
C ASP A 139 -1.96 -22.92 -3.54
N MET A 140 -0.77 -22.89 -2.92
CA MET A 140 0.30 -21.91 -3.19
C MET A 140 1.53 -22.62 -3.77
N GLU A 141 1.96 -22.24 -4.97
CA GLU A 141 3.27 -22.59 -5.52
C GLU A 141 4.34 -21.60 -5.03
N LEU A 142 5.52 -22.12 -4.68
CA LEU A 142 6.68 -21.34 -4.26
C LEU A 142 7.56 -20.94 -5.44
#